data_d0e6c425990df5dfc53bbdd4d6260339
#
_entry.id   d0e6c425990df5dfc53bbdd4d6260339
#
_cell.length_a   1.000
_cell.length_b   1.000
_cell.length_c   1.000
_cell.angle_alpha   90.00
_cell.angle_beta   90.00
_cell.angle_gamma   90.00
#
_symmetry.space_group_name_H-M   'P 1'
#
loop_
_entity.id
_entity.type
_entity.pdbx_description
1 polymer ?
#
loop_
_entity_poly.entity_id
_entity_poly.type
_entity_poly.pdbx_seq_one_letter_code
_entity_poly.pdbx_strand_id
1 'polypeptide(L)'
;MARQFEADLSAPVLAAGNRLPNVRQISERVAMGRALWRELVIGFAGQLGELRLGFTQLAALYVLADGSTMTVGELAEEIGRSPSATSRLVDGLVRRRFVERHQEPEDRRQRTLRLTPRGHAILRVVDRSRADQFLNAVRPLPTAERAIVAMGVAALATHAINRRGRLIKAPRD
;
A
#
# COMPACT_ATOMS: atom_id res chain seq x y z
N MET A 1 13.34 -31.92 9.38
CA MET A 1 13.79 -30.51 9.20
C MET A 1 12.75 -29.45 9.60
N ALA A 2 11.42 -29.70 9.54
CA ALA A 2 10.41 -28.71 9.93
C ALA A 2 10.34 -28.42 11.45
N ARG A 3 10.59 -29.41 12.32
CA ARG A 3 10.47 -29.23 13.79
C ARG A 3 11.59 -28.42 14.45
N GLN A 4 12.75 -28.30 13.84
CA GLN A 4 13.84 -27.47 14.35
C GLN A 4 13.66 -25.98 14.06
N PHE A 5 12.82 -25.65 13.08
CA PHE A 5 12.48 -24.28 12.70
C PHE A 5 11.45 -23.61 13.63
N GLU A 6 10.54 -24.40 14.23
CA GLU A 6 9.51 -23.87 15.15
C GLU A 6 10.07 -23.43 16.51
N ALA A 7 11.16 -24.05 16.97
CA ALA A 7 11.77 -23.72 18.26
C ALA A 7 12.54 -22.37 18.26
N ASP A 8 13.02 -21.93 17.09
CA ASP A 8 13.82 -20.70 16.97
C ASP A 8 12.96 -19.44 16.78
N LEU A 9 11.68 -19.61 16.41
CA LEU A 9 10.71 -18.51 16.32
C LEU A 9 10.17 -18.08 17.69
N SER A 10 10.32 -18.92 18.72
CA SER A 10 9.79 -18.69 20.07
C SER A 10 10.81 -18.07 21.02
N ALA A 11 12.07 -17.88 20.62
CA ALA A 11 13.05 -17.17 21.42
C ALA A 11 12.60 -15.70 21.55
N PRO A 12 12.34 -15.21 22.76
CA PRO A 12 11.83 -13.86 22.93
C PRO A 12 12.86 -12.87 22.36
N VAL A 13 12.39 -12.02 21.46
CA VAL A 13 13.17 -10.91 20.88
C VAL A 13 13.82 -10.03 21.97
N LEU A 14 13.37 -10.17 23.21
CA LEU A 14 13.83 -9.46 24.41
C LEU A 14 15.02 -10.13 25.12
N ALA A 15 15.39 -11.38 24.80
CA ALA A 15 16.49 -12.09 25.47
C ALA A 15 17.85 -11.95 24.75
N ALA A 16 17.87 -11.48 23.51
CA ALA A 16 19.10 -11.18 22.80
C ALA A 16 19.61 -9.80 23.24
N GLY A 17 20.57 -9.79 24.17
CA GLY A 17 21.15 -8.57 24.73
C GLY A 17 21.45 -7.51 23.68
N ASN A 18 21.00 -6.33 23.93
CA ASN A 18 21.36 -4.96 23.52
C ASN A 18 22.00 -4.68 22.14
N ARG A 19 21.98 -5.62 21.19
CA ARG A 19 22.38 -5.39 19.80
C ARG A 19 21.15 -5.29 18.94
N LEU A 20 20.86 -4.09 18.46
CA LEU A 20 19.82 -3.88 17.45
C LEU A 20 20.11 -4.77 16.24
N PRO A 21 19.10 -5.49 15.70
CA PRO A 21 19.30 -6.33 14.52
C PRO A 21 19.75 -5.45 13.35
N ASN A 22 20.78 -5.89 12.65
CA ASN A 22 21.22 -5.21 11.43
C ASN A 22 20.21 -5.49 10.29
N VAL A 23 20.31 -4.72 9.20
CA VAL A 23 19.40 -4.83 8.03
C VAL A 23 19.37 -6.26 7.46
N ARG A 24 20.49 -6.98 7.47
CA ARG A 24 20.57 -8.38 7.00
C ARG A 24 19.73 -9.31 7.86
N GLN A 25 19.83 -9.21 9.19
CA GLN A 25 19.05 -10.02 10.13
C GLN A 25 17.55 -9.72 10.02
N ILE A 26 17.18 -8.45 9.76
CA ILE A 26 15.78 -8.08 9.48
C ILE A 26 15.33 -8.73 8.18
N SER A 27 16.14 -8.71 7.12
CA SER A 27 15.82 -9.34 5.83
C SER A 27 15.60 -10.84 5.95
N GLU A 28 16.44 -11.55 6.72
CA GLU A 28 16.28 -12.98 7.00
C GLU A 28 14.97 -13.28 7.73
N ARG A 29 14.59 -12.44 8.70
CA ARG A 29 13.30 -12.57 9.42
C ARG A 29 12.09 -12.29 8.52
N VAL A 30 12.18 -11.31 7.63
CA VAL A 30 11.15 -11.05 6.62
C VAL A 30 10.97 -12.24 5.68
N ALA A 31 12.08 -12.89 5.27
CA ALA A 31 12.01 -14.11 4.46
C ALA A 31 11.32 -15.28 5.19
N MET A 32 11.53 -15.41 6.51
CA MET A 32 10.81 -16.39 7.34
C MET A 32 9.30 -16.07 7.45
N GLY A 33 8.91 -14.82 7.31
CA GLY A 33 7.51 -14.39 7.29
C GLY A 33 6.72 -14.77 6.03
N ARG A 34 7.26 -15.66 5.16
CA ARG A 34 6.62 -16.07 3.90
C ARG A 34 5.18 -16.54 4.08
N ALA A 35 4.88 -17.28 5.15
CA ALA A 35 3.54 -17.79 5.42
C ALA A 35 2.56 -16.64 5.66
N LEU A 36 2.92 -15.68 6.52
CA LEU A 36 2.13 -14.49 6.77
C LEU A 36 1.93 -13.67 5.49
N TRP A 37 3.00 -13.45 4.74
CA TRP A 37 2.93 -12.73 3.47
C TRP A 37 1.98 -13.40 2.47
N ARG A 38 2.07 -14.73 2.35
CA ARG A 38 1.18 -15.51 1.49
C ARG A 38 -0.30 -15.31 1.87
N GLU A 39 -0.63 -15.42 3.15
CA GLU A 39 -1.99 -15.21 3.65
C GLU A 39 -2.50 -13.78 3.33
N LEU A 40 -1.68 -12.76 3.57
CA LEU A 40 -2.04 -11.37 3.28
C LEU A 40 -2.28 -11.15 1.78
N VAL A 41 -1.43 -11.72 0.92
CA VAL A 41 -1.57 -11.60 -0.55
C VAL A 41 -2.82 -12.31 -1.05
N ILE A 42 -3.09 -13.54 -0.59
CA ILE A 42 -4.26 -14.31 -1.02
C ILE A 42 -5.55 -13.61 -0.58
N GLY A 43 -5.64 -13.18 0.67
CA GLY A 43 -6.80 -12.48 1.18
C GLY A 43 -7.03 -11.14 0.47
N PHE A 44 -5.95 -10.40 0.19
CA PHE A 44 -6.04 -9.15 -0.57
C PHE A 44 -6.50 -9.38 -2.02
N ALA A 45 -6.01 -10.43 -2.68
CA ALA A 45 -6.44 -10.78 -4.03
C ALA A 45 -7.93 -11.15 -4.08
N GLY A 46 -8.42 -11.92 -3.09
CA GLY A 46 -9.84 -12.24 -2.94
C GLY A 46 -10.69 -10.97 -2.82
N GLN A 47 -10.31 -10.04 -1.93
CA GLN A 47 -11.00 -8.77 -1.76
C GLN A 47 -11.05 -7.94 -3.05
N LEU A 48 -9.94 -7.84 -3.77
CA LEU A 48 -9.91 -7.13 -5.06
C LEU A 48 -10.85 -7.78 -6.08
N GLY A 49 -10.96 -9.10 -6.06
CA GLY A 49 -11.91 -9.85 -6.89
C GLY A 49 -13.37 -9.50 -6.58
N GLU A 50 -13.76 -9.47 -5.30
CA GLU A 50 -15.11 -9.05 -4.85
C GLU A 50 -15.43 -7.62 -5.30
N LEU A 51 -14.48 -6.72 -5.19
CA LEU A 51 -14.60 -5.33 -5.61
C LEU A 51 -14.49 -5.16 -7.14
N ARG A 52 -14.18 -6.23 -7.88
CA ARG A 52 -13.86 -6.21 -9.31
C ARG A 52 -12.81 -5.14 -9.65
N LEU A 53 -11.79 -5.00 -8.82
CA LEU A 53 -10.70 -4.05 -8.96
C LEU A 53 -9.40 -4.78 -9.31
N GLY A 54 -8.76 -4.37 -10.39
CA GLY A 54 -7.39 -4.82 -10.67
C GLY A 54 -6.37 -4.10 -9.79
N PHE A 55 -5.25 -4.76 -9.47
CA PHE A 55 -4.19 -4.18 -8.65
C PHE A 55 -3.70 -2.83 -9.19
N THR A 56 -3.50 -2.70 -10.51
CA THR A 56 -3.07 -1.44 -11.14
C THR A 56 -4.14 -0.35 -11.04
N GLN A 57 -5.43 -0.71 -11.09
CA GLN A 57 -6.51 0.24 -10.87
C GLN A 57 -6.51 0.76 -9.44
N LEU A 58 -6.28 -0.12 -8.46
CA LEU A 58 -6.14 0.29 -7.08
C LEU A 58 -4.93 1.21 -6.88
N ALA A 59 -3.78 0.88 -7.47
CA ALA A 59 -2.59 1.74 -7.41
C ALA A 59 -2.88 3.14 -7.96
N ALA A 60 -3.56 3.25 -9.10
CA ALA A 60 -3.98 4.53 -9.67
C ALA A 60 -4.91 5.31 -8.73
N LEU A 61 -5.86 4.65 -8.07
CA LEU A 61 -6.73 5.30 -7.09
C LEU A 61 -5.96 5.84 -5.89
N TYR A 62 -4.96 5.10 -5.38
CA TYR A 62 -4.11 5.57 -4.28
C TYR A 62 -3.25 6.76 -4.68
N VAL A 63 -2.69 6.77 -5.89
CA VAL A 63 -1.93 7.92 -6.40
C VAL A 63 -2.81 9.17 -6.47
N LEU A 64 -4.05 9.03 -6.98
CA LEU A 64 -5.00 10.14 -7.07
C LEU A 64 -5.58 10.58 -5.71
N ALA A 65 -5.53 9.72 -4.68
CA ALA A 65 -6.05 10.04 -3.35
C ALA A 65 -5.18 11.04 -2.56
N ASP A 66 -3.92 11.21 -2.94
CA ASP A 66 -3.02 12.18 -2.30
C ASP A 66 -3.41 13.66 -2.57
N GLY A 67 -4.54 13.90 -3.29
CA GLY A 67 -5.16 15.22 -3.44
C GLY A 67 -4.55 16.07 -4.55
N SER A 68 -3.53 15.60 -5.27
CA SER A 68 -2.98 16.27 -6.43
C SER A 68 -3.82 15.97 -7.67
N THR A 69 -4.18 17.01 -8.41
CA THR A 69 -4.66 16.84 -9.79
C THR A 69 -3.50 16.44 -10.67
N MET A 70 -3.67 15.44 -11.50
CA MET A 70 -2.64 15.02 -12.44
C MET A 70 -3.26 14.60 -13.78
N THR A 71 -2.45 14.70 -14.82
CA THR A 71 -2.78 14.23 -16.16
C THR A 71 -2.67 12.72 -16.27
N VAL A 72 -3.17 12.15 -17.36
CA VAL A 72 -2.98 10.72 -17.68
C VAL A 72 -1.50 10.37 -17.84
N GLY A 73 -0.70 11.30 -18.38
CA GLY A 73 0.74 11.11 -18.56
C GLY A 73 1.48 10.99 -17.21
N GLU A 74 1.26 11.94 -16.31
CA GLU A 74 1.84 11.92 -14.96
C GLU A 74 1.41 10.67 -14.18
N LEU A 75 0.13 10.28 -14.26
CA LEU A 75 -0.32 9.03 -13.64
C LEU A 75 0.36 7.81 -14.25
N ALA A 76 0.63 7.80 -15.56
CA ALA A 76 1.31 6.71 -16.23
C ALA A 76 2.75 6.54 -15.71
N GLU A 77 3.48 7.65 -15.54
CA GLU A 77 4.81 7.67 -14.93
C GLU A 77 4.79 7.12 -13.51
N GLU A 78 3.88 7.62 -12.67
CA GLU A 78 3.75 7.19 -11.27
C GLU A 78 3.45 5.69 -11.09
N ILE A 79 2.61 5.11 -11.97
CA ILE A 79 2.27 3.68 -11.88
C ILE A 79 3.15 2.78 -12.78
N GLY A 80 4.16 3.35 -13.45
CA GLY A 80 5.10 2.61 -14.30
C GLY A 80 4.43 1.94 -15.50
N ARG A 81 3.51 2.64 -16.19
CA ARG A 81 2.75 2.12 -17.34
C ARG A 81 2.86 3.04 -18.56
N SER A 82 2.56 2.50 -19.74
CA SER A 82 2.46 3.34 -20.94
C SER A 82 1.23 4.26 -20.86
N PRO A 83 1.29 5.48 -21.43
CA PRO A 83 0.15 6.40 -21.46
C PRO A 83 -1.11 5.80 -22.07
N SER A 84 -0.99 4.99 -23.12
CA SER A 84 -2.11 4.32 -23.76
C SER A 84 -2.78 3.27 -22.86
N ALA A 85 -2.00 2.48 -22.12
CA ALA A 85 -2.52 1.52 -21.15
C ALA A 85 -3.21 2.24 -19.98
N THR A 86 -2.62 3.34 -19.51
CA THR A 86 -3.15 4.17 -18.43
C THR A 86 -4.44 4.87 -18.85
N SER A 87 -4.54 5.36 -20.09
CA SER A 87 -5.79 5.93 -20.60
C SER A 87 -6.94 4.93 -20.57
N ARG A 88 -6.73 3.69 -21.02
CA ARG A 88 -7.75 2.62 -20.96
C ARG A 88 -8.13 2.25 -19.52
N LEU A 89 -7.16 2.22 -18.63
CA LEU A 89 -7.36 2.00 -17.20
C LEU A 89 -8.24 3.11 -16.60
N VAL A 90 -7.91 4.37 -16.88
CA VAL A 90 -8.68 5.56 -16.44
C VAL A 90 -10.08 5.53 -17.00
N ASP A 91 -10.29 5.19 -18.28
CA ASP A 91 -11.63 5.05 -18.87
C ASP A 91 -12.49 4.04 -18.11
N GLY A 92 -11.87 2.93 -17.66
CA GLY A 92 -12.53 1.95 -16.81
C GLY A 92 -12.94 2.53 -15.45
N LEU A 93 -12.07 3.33 -14.82
CA LEU A 93 -12.35 3.98 -13.53
C LEU A 93 -13.40 5.08 -13.65
N VAL A 94 -13.38 5.85 -14.75
CA VAL A 94 -14.40 6.88 -15.04
C VAL A 94 -15.77 6.25 -15.26
N ARG A 95 -15.88 5.18 -16.06
CA ARG A 95 -17.16 4.45 -16.25
C ARG A 95 -17.74 3.95 -14.93
N ARG A 96 -16.88 3.59 -13.97
CA ARG A 96 -17.28 3.17 -12.61
C ARG A 96 -17.53 4.34 -11.67
N ARG A 97 -17.31 5.57 -12.11
CA ARG A 97 -17.43 6.79 -11.32
C ARG A 97 -16.49 6.84 -10.11
N PHE A 98 -15.31 6.22 -10.19
CA PHE A 98 -14.28 6.33 -9.16
C PHE A 98 -13.36 7.51 -9.42
N VAL A 99 -13.17 7.86 -10.69
CA VAL A 99 -12.35 8.98 -11.15
C VAL A 99 -13.20 9.85 -12.06
N GLU A 100 -12.97 11.13 -12.05
CA GLU A 100 -13.51 12.10 -13.00
C GLU A 100 -12.40 12.82 -13.73
N ARG A 101 -12.71 13.30 -14.92
CA ARG A 101 -11.83 14.16 -15.72
C ARG A 101 -12.26 15.60 -15.57
N HIS A 102 -11.38 16.45 -15.12
CA HIS A 102 -11.58 17.89 -15.07
C HIS A 102 -10.86 18.56 -16.23
N GLN A 103 -11.50 19.57 -16.78
CA GLN A 103 -10.88 20.44 -17.74
C GLN A 103 -10.43 21.69 -16.98
N GLU A 104 -9.14 22.02 -17.06
CA GLU A 104 -8.64 23.22 -16.39
C GLU A 104 -9.18 24.48 -17.09
N PRO A 105 -9.67 25.46 -16.33
CA PRO A 105 -10.24 26.69 -16.91
C PRO A 105 -9.24 27.49 -17.74
N GLU A 106 -7.96 27.44 -17.36
CA GLU A 106 -6.86 28.22 -17.96
C GLU A 106 -6.28 27.51 -19.20
N ASP A 107 -6.35 26.17 -19.28
CA ASP A 107 -5.91 25.40 -20.44
C ASP A 107 -6.93 24.30 -20.77
N ARG A 108 -7.82 24.60 -21.71
CA ARG A 108 -8.86 23.67 -22.18
C ARG A 108 -8.31 22.39 -22.85
N ARG A 109 -7.01 22.36 -23.17
CA ARG A 109 -6.35 21.19 -23.74
C ARG A 109 -5.86 20.22 -22.65
N GLN A 110 -5.65 20.70 -21.45
CA GLN A 110 -5.19 19.91 -20.33
C GLN A 110 -6.38 19.33 -19.57
N ARG A 111 -6.44 18.00 -19.54
CA ARG A 111 -7.43 17.24 -18.75
C ARG A 111 -6.75 16.62 -17.57
N THR A 112 -7.13 17.03 -16.38
CA THR A 112 -6.65 16.47 -15.13
C THR A 112 -7.62 15.41 -14.60
N LEU A 113 -7.10 14.53 -13.76
CA LEU A 113 -7.81 13.43 -13.11
C LEU A 113 -8.03 13.78 -11.64
N ARG A 114 -9.21 13.50 -11.14
CA ARG A 114 -9.54 13.64 -9.71
C ARG A 114 -10.27 12.40 -9.21
N LEU A 115 -10.03 12.07 -7.96
CA LEU A 115 -10.79 11.02 -7.29
C LEU A 115 -12.16 11.56 -6.88
N THR A 116 -13.22 10.80 -7.19
CA THR A 116 -14.57 11.15 -6.76
C THR A 116 -14.83 10.75 -5.31
N PRO A 117 -15.92 11.23 -4.65
CA PRO A 117 -16.35 10.72 -3.35
C PRO A 117 -16.55 9.18 -3.33
N ARG A 118 -17.00 8.60 -4.45
CA ARG A 118 -17.12 7.14 -4.62
C ARG A 118 -15.75 6.46 -4.71
N GLY A 119 -14.77 7.10 -5.38
CA GLY A 119 -13.39 6.64 -5.41
C GLY A 119 -12.76 6.65 -4.02
N HIS A 120 -12.97 7.69 -3.23
CA HIS A 120 -12.55 7.71 -1.82
C HIS A 120 -13.25 6.64 -0.98
N ALA A 121 -14.54 6.39 -1.23
CA ALA A 121 -15.28 5.37 -0.49
C ALA A 121 -14.73 3.96 -0.75
N ILE A 122 -14.38 3.62 -2.00
CA ILE A 122 -13.81 2.30 -2.31
C ILE A 122 -12.43 2.12 -1.68
N LEU A 123 -11.59 3.16 -1.63
CA LEU A 123 -10.30 3.11 -0.94
C LEU A 123 -10.49 2.86 0.57
N ARG A 124 -11.44 3.54 1.21
CA ARG A 124 -11.74 3.28 2.63
C ARG A 124 -12.17 1.83 2.90
N VAL A 125 -12.91 1.21 1.98
CA VAL A 125 -13.29 -0.22 2.09
C VAL A 125 -12.04 -1.10 2.01
N VAL A 126 -11.16 -0.85 1.05
CA VAL A 126 -9.90 -1.58 0.90
C VAL A 126 -9.01 -1.41 2.13
N ASP A 127 -8.84 -0.18 2.62
CA ASP A 127 -7.99 0.11 3.79
C ASP A 127 -8.51 -0.56 5.06
N ARG A 128 -9.83 -0.54 5.28
CA ARG A 128 -10.45 -1.22 6.43
C ARG A 128 -10.22 -2.72 6.38
N SER A 129 -10.49 -3.36 5.27
CA SER A 129 -10.29 -4.80 5.12
C SER A 129 -8.82 -5.21 5.27
N ARG A 130 -7.89 -4.40 4.77
CA ARG A 130 -6.45 -4.60 5.00
C ARG A 130 -6.08 -4.50 6.48
N ALA A 131 -6.64 -3.50 7.17
CA ALA A 131 -6.43 -3.34 8.60
C ALA A 131 -6.99 -4.55 9.38
N ASP A 132 -8.19 -5.02 9.04
CA ASP A 132 -8.82 -6.19 9.67
C ASP A 132 -8.01 -7.47 9.43
N GLN A 133 -7.50 -7.69 8.23
CA GLN A 133 -6.60 -8.80 7.92
C GLN A 133 -5.34 -8.77 8.80
N PHE A 134 -4.69 -7.61 8.86
CA PHE A 134 -3.51 -7.42 9.69
C PHE A 134 -3.80 -7.65 11.17
N LEU A 135 -4.89 -7.08 11.67
CA LEU A 135 -5.32 -7.26 13.06
C LEU A 135 -5.63 -8.74 13.39
N ASN A 136 -6.22 -9.49 12.46
CA ASN A 136 -6.45 -10.92 12.65
C ASN A 136 -5.14 -11.71 12.77
N ALA A 137 -4.10 -11.33 12.04
CA ALA A 137 -2.78 -11.95 12.17
C ALA A 137 -2.07 -11.57 13.49
N VAL A 138 -2.31 -10.35 14.02
CA VAL A 138 -1.67 -9.84 15.24
C VAL A 138 -2.43 -10.26 16.51
N ARG A 139 -3.74 -10.46 16.44
CA ARG A 139 -4.60 -10.76 17.59
C ARG A 139 -4.15 -11.97 18.43
N PRO A 140 -3.67 -13.09 17.85
CA PRO A 140 -3.22 -14.24 18.63
C PRO A 140 -1.93 -14.00 19.40
N LEU A 141 -1.17 -12.96 19.09
CA LEU A 141 0.13 -12.69 19.72
C LEU A 141 -0.01 -12.25 21.18
N PRO A 142 0.95 -12.60 22.05
CA PRO A 142 1.06 -12.04 23.40
C PRO A 142 1.13 -10.51 23.40
N THR A 143 0.70 -9.88 24.49
CA THR A 143 0.61 -8.41 24.59
C THR A 143 1.94 -7.71 24.29
N ALA A 144 3.06 -8.25 24.79
CA ALA A 144 4.38 -7.69 24.55
C ALA A 144 4.76 -7.70 23.07
N GLU A 145 4.46 -8.78 22.36
CA GLU A 145 4.75 -8.92 20.93
C GLU A 145 3.84 -8.00 20.10
N ARG A 146 2.57 -7.84 20.48
CA ARG A 146 1.67 -6.87 19.84
C ARG A 146 2.20 -5.44 19.93
N ALA A 147 2.78 -5.07 21.08
CA ALA A 147 3.40 -3.76 21.25
C ALA A 147 4.61 -3.56 20.32
N ILE A 148 5.45 -4.58 20.17
CA ILE A 148 6.61 -4.53 19.24
C ILE A 148 6.13 -4.36 17.80
N VAL A 149 5.11 -5.13 17.37
CA VAL A 149 4.53 -4.99 16.03
C VAL A 149 3.96 -3.59 15.82
N ALA A 150 3.22 -3.05 16.78
CA ALA A 150 2.65 -1.71 16.69
C ALA A 150 3.73 -0.63 16.53
N MET A 151 4.82 -0.72 17.32
CA MET A 151 5.96 0.21 17.20
C MET A 151 6.66 0.08 15.84
N GLY A 152 6.86 -1.15 15.35
CA GLY A 152 7.48 -1.38 14.03
C GLY A 152 6.65 -0.80 12.89
N VAL A 153 5.33 -1.02 12.90
CA VAL A 153 4.41 -0.45 11.91
C VAL A 153 4.42 1.08 11.97
N ALA A 154 4.38 1.67 13.18
CA ALA A 154 4.42 3.13 13.34
C ALA A 154 5.73 3.73 12.79
N ALA A 155 6.87 3.11 13.06
CA ALA A 155 8.17 3.54 12.55
C ALA A 155 8.22 3.51 11.02
N LEU A 156 7.74 2.42 10.40
CA LEU A 156 7.67 2.30 8.93
C LEU A 156 6.72 3.32 8.32
N ALA A 157 5.55 3.54 8.91
CA ALA A 157 4.57 4.52 8.44
C ALA A 157 5.14 5.95 8.48
N THR A 158 5.77 6.32 9.58
CA THR A 158 6.40 7.64 9.73
C THR A 158 7.49 7.85 8.68
N HIS A 159 8.32 6.84 8.43
CA HIS A 159 9.37 6.92 7.40
C HIS A 159 8.80 7.02 5.98
N ALA A 160 7.76 6.28 5.67
CA ALA A 160 7.08 6.33 4.37
C ALA A 160 6.45 7.70 4.08
N ILE A 161 5.78 8.30 5.08
CA ILE A 161 5.21 9.64 4.98
C ILE A 161 6.31 10.67 4.73
N ASN A 162 7.40 10.62 5.49
CA ASN A 162 8.52 11.55 5.34
C ASN A 162 9.21 11.44 3.98
N ARG A 163 9.29 10.23 3.42
CA ARG A 163 9.85 10.01 2.08
C ARG A 163 8.97 10.61 0.99
N ARG A 164 7.65 10.42 1.05
CA ARG A 164 6.70 11.05 0.11
C ARG A 164 6.73 12.58 0.20
N GLY A 165 6.74 13.15 1.38
CA GLY A 165 6.84 14.60 1.58
C GLY A 165 8.12 15.21 1.00
N ARG A 166 9.22 14.46 0.91
CA ARG A 166 10.46 14.90 0.23
C ARG A 166 10.34 14.83 -1.29
N LEU A 167 9.68 13.81 -1.83
CA LEU A 167 9.48 13.67 -3.28
C LEU A 167 8.56 14.74 -3.86
N ILE A 168 7.55 15.19 -3.09
CA ILE A 168 6.63 16.26 -3.48
C ILE A 168 7.31 17.63 -3.44
N LYS A 169 8.33 17.82 -2.57
CA LYS A 169 9.06 19.11 -2.43
C LYS A 169 10.30 19.26 -3.31
N ALA A 170 10.75 18.21 -3.98
CA ALA A 170 11.87 18.32 -4.91
C ALA A 170 11.43 19.11 -6.16
N PRO A 171 12.11 20.22 -6.51
CA PRO A 171 11.82 20.89 -7.78
C PRO A 171 12.06 19.89 -8.91
N ARG A 172 11.13 19.83 -9.85
CA ARG A 172 11.33 19.14 -11.13
C ARG A 172 12.18 20.08 -11.98
N ASP A 173 13.49 19.78 -12.09
CA ASP A 173 14.39 20.41 -13.05
C ASP A 173 13.98 20.04 -14.48
#